data_7fb0c2a1ed41b673acd1e567b8e68f04
#
_entry.id   7fb0c2a1ed41b673acd1e567b8e68f04
#
_cell.length_a   1.000
_cell.length_b   1.000
_cell.length_c   1.000
_cell.angle_alpha   90.00
_cell.angle_beta   90.00
_cell.angle_gamma   90.00
#
_symmetry.space_group_name_H-M   'P 1'
#
loop_
_entity.id
_entity.type
_entity.pdbx_description
1 polymer ?
#
loop_
_entity_poly.entity_id
_entity_poly.type
_entity_poly.pdbx_seq_one_letter_code
_entity_poly.pdbx_strand_id
1 'polypeptide(L)'
;MKNRQFQLYLLGLLVLFGIYIAVDYYRPKPADRTQTFINRDKIPYGTYALYDLLPDLLRDSVQTVREPIFNQLTAWKEKQSDRNSGKANASRAAVSYVFIQPTFRLDSLDAHALLRFVAQGNDVFIAAEEFDRDLRDTLHFDTAEALSFRPRFRTGSQSDSIAVRPDSVTLRFQTLGLAPLRRFRYPATLAATRFVTDSLPPGATVLASDERRRPVLVRVAHGGGHFYLCSVPIAFTNVFVLRPQTSDFAFASLSHLPADRPAWWDEYQKQGRLGGKSLLGVLLRYPALRAAFYLTCIGSLLFIFFEAKRRQRIIPILKPLPNTTLLFTRTVAALYRQGNDHTQLADKKINLFLEYLRTRFHEPELDLNDEHFRDRLAHKSGVTREGIDKLLRLINFTRTAPQVSDQQLLQLSHAISEFRRMSR
;
A
#
# COMPACT_ATOMS: atom_id res chain seq x y z
N MET A 1 30.58 17.74 21.68
CA MET A 1 29.47 18.68 21.81
C MET A 1 28.36 18.48 20.76
N LYS A 2 28.64 18.11 19.51
CA LYS A 2 27.63 17.87 18.45
C LYS A 2 26.56 16.80 18.77
N ASN A 3 26.90 15.73 19.48
CA ASN A 3 25.96 14.65 19.81
C ASN A 3 24.85 15.07 20.79
N ARG A 4 25.15 15.96 21.74
CA ARG A 4 24.18 16.40 22.76
C ARG A 4 23.09 17.33 22.17
N GLN A 5 23.44 18.17 21.23
CA GLN A 5 22.50 19.02 20.50
C GLN A 5 21.59 18.17 19.61
N PHE A 6 22.17 17.18 18.90
CA PHE A 6 21.38 16.25 18.10
C PHE A 6 20.37 15.46 18.93
N GLN A 7 20.77 14.98 20.11
CA GLN A 7 19.88 14.27 21.03
C GLN A 7 18.74 15.17 21.54
N LEU A 8 19.01 16.45 21.81
CA LEU A 8 17.99 17.42 22.20
C LEU A 8 16.99 17.71 21.07
N TYR A 9 17.46 17.86 19.83
CA TYR A 9 16.57 18.00 18.67
C TYR A 9 15.71 16.75 18.43
N LEU A 10 16.32 15.56 18.56
CA LEU A 10 15.60 14.29 18.42
C LEU A 10 14.54 14.14 19.51
N LEU A 11 14.88 14.48 20.76
CA LEU A 11 13.93 14.47 21.89
C LEU A 11 12.80 15.48 21.64
N GLY A 12 13.10 16.68 21.19
CA GLY A 12 12.11 17.70 20.84
C GLY A 12 11.17 17.23 19.74
N LEU A 13 11.72 16.58 18.71
CA LEU A 13 10.92 16.00 17.63
C LEU A 13 9.99 14.87 18.13
N LEU A 14 10.49 14.00 19.00
CA LEU A 14 9.68 12.93 19.60
C LEU A 14 8.57 13.46 20.49
N VAL A 15 8.84 14.50 21.28
CA VAL A 15 7.82 15.17 22.11
C VAL A 15 6.76 15.81 21.21
N LEU A 16 7.16 16.52 20.16
CA LEU A 16 6.25 17.15 19.20
C LEU A 16 5.38 16.11 18.50
N PHE A 17 5.96 14.99 18.10
CA PHE A 17 5.25 13.85 17.50
C PHE A 17 4.29 13.19 18.50
N GLY A 18 4.68 13.04 19.75
CA GLY A 18 3.81 12.57 20.82
C GLY A 18 2.62 13.48 21.07
N ILE A 19 2.84 14.80 21.09
CA ILE A 19 1.76 15.80 21.20
C ILE A 19 0.83 15.72 19.97
N TYR A 20 1.39 15.61 18.77
CA TYR A 20 0.59 15.46 17.55
C TYR A 20 -0.33 14.23 17.61
N ILE A 21 0.22 13.06 17.99
CA ILE A 21 -0.56 11.82 18.15
C ILE A 21 -1.65 12.00 19.21
N ALA A 22 -1.32 12.63 20.36
CA ALA A 22 -2.28 12.88 21.42
C ALA A 22 -3.42 13.79 20.94
N VAL A 23 -3.10 14.88 20.25
CA VAL A 23 -4.11 15.80 19.68
C VAL A 23 -4.99 15.08 18.66
N ASP A 24 -4.40 14.26 17.77
CA ASP A 24 -5.16 13.50 16.76
C ASP A 24 -6.06 12.43 17.39
N TYR A 25 -5.58 11.77 18.44
CA TYR A 25 -6.34 10.76 19.18
C TYR A 25 -7.55 11.36 19.93
N TYR A 26 -7.38 12.52 20.57
CA TYR A 26 -8.46 13.20 21.32
C TYR A 26 -9.33 14.09 20.42
N ARG A 27 -8.95 14.29 19.15
CA ARG A 27 -9.77 15.08 18.22
C ARG A 27 -11.07 14.34 17.95
N PRO A 28 -12.25 14.95 18.16
CA PRO A 28 -13.51 14.31 17.84
C PRO A 28 -13.55 14.01 16.33
N LYS A 29 -13.68 12.74 16.00
CA LYS A 29 -13.78 12.31 14.60
C LYS A 29 -15.02 12.93 13.98
N PRO A 30 -14.93 13.60 12.81
CA PRO A 30 -16.10 14.11 12.12
C PRO A 30 -17.08 12.96 11.86
N ALA A 31 -18.38 13.22 12.07
CA ALA A 31 -19.41 12.22 11.81
C ALA A 31 -19.32 11.75 10.34
N ASP A 32 -19.19 10.46 10.13
CA ASP A 32 -19.22 9.88 8.81
C ASP A 32 -20.60 10.09 8.19
N ARG A 33 -20.66 10.83 7.08
CA ARG A 33 -21.88 11.16 6.33
C ARG A 33 -22.02 10.35 5.05
N THR A 34 -21.31 9.26 4.93
CA THR A 34 -21.44 8.35 3.78
C THR A 34 -22.84 7.75 3.76
N GLN A 35 -23.49 7.78 2.59
CA GLN A 35 -24.83 7.21 2.39
C GLN A 35 -24.71 5.71 2.13
N THR A 36 -24.62 4.92 3.20
CA THR A 36 -24.43 3.46 3.09
C THR A 36 -25.74 2.67 2.99
N PHE A 37 -26.79 3.12 3.64
CA PHE A 37 -28.09 2.43 3.77
C PHE A 37 -27.97 1.01 4.36
N ILE A 38 -26.86 0.71 5.01
CA ILE A 38 -26.56 -0.61 5.57
C ILE A 38 -27.25 -0.77 6.93
N ASN A 39 -27.86 -1.92 7.17
CA ASN A 39 -28.60 -2.20 8.41
C ASN A 39 -27.75 -2.30 9.69
N ARG A 40 -26.43 -2.43 9.57
CA ARG A 40 -25.50 -2.46 10.71
C ARG A 40 -24.89 -1.10 11.02
N ASP A 41 -24.99 -0.16 10.12
CA ASP A 41 -24.31 1.11 10.21
C ASP A 41 -25.11 2.08 11.10
N LYS A 42 -24.48 2.49 12.21
CA LYS A 42 -25.00 3.48 13.15
C LYS A 42 -24.72 4.93 12.75
N ILE A 43 -24.07 5.13 11.58
CA ILE A 43 -23.82 6.46 11.02
C ILE A 43 -25.15 7.12 10.58
N PRO A 44 -25.17 8.45 10.36
CA PRO A 44 -26.40 9.18 10.03
C PRO A 44 -27.20 8.60 8.85
N TYR A 45 -26.52 8.15 7.80
CA TYR A 45 -27.17 7.61 6.61
C TYR A 45 -27.10 6.06 6.49
N GLY A 46 -26.86 5.36 7.62
CA GLY A 46 -27.17 3.95 7.76
C GLY A 46 -28.65 3.74 8.07
N THR A 47 -29.09 2.49 8.16
CA THR A 47 -30.50 2.11 8.44
C THR A 47 -30.66 1.26 9.71
N TYR A 48 -29.65 1.31 10.60
CA TYR A 48 -29.64 0.50 11.83
C TYR A 48 -30.90 0.69 12.67
N ALA A 49 -31.30 1.93 12.97
CA ALA A 49 -32.42 2.22 13.85
C ALA A 49 -33.76 1.71 13.27
N LEU A 50 -33.95 1.85 11.97
CA LEU A 50 -35.14 1.34 11.31
C LEU A 50 -35.19 -0.19 11.31
N TYR A 51 -34.06 -0.83 10.97
CA TYR A 51 -33.97 -2.29 10.95
C TYR A 51 -34.21 -2.91 12.32
N ASP A 52 -33.70 -2.29 13.37
CA ASP A 52 -33.86 -2.74 14.77
C ASP A 52 -35.31 -2.68 15.24
N LEU A 53 -36.06 -1.66 14.79
CA LEU A 53 -37.49 -1.46 15.15
C LEU A 53 -38.48 -2.15 14.15
N LEU A 54 -37.99 -2.70 13.04
CA LEU A 54 -38.86 -3.28 12.02
C LEU A 54 -39.63 -4.53 12.49
N PRO A 55 -39.08 -5.44 13.32
CA PRO A 55 -39.83 -6.58 13.88
C PRO A 55 -41.02 -6.13 14.71
N ASP A 56 -40.88 -5.06 15.49
CA ASP A 56 -41.97 -4.53 16.32
C ASP A 56 -43.08 -3.91 15.45
N LEU A 57 -42.70 -3.25 14.34
CA LEU A 57 -43.65 -2.65 13.41
C LEU A 57 -44.45 -3.71 12.66
N LEU A 58 -43.79 -4.74 12.16
CA LEU A 58 -44.42 -5.80 11.35
C LEU A 58 -45.00 -6.96 12.19
N ARG A 59 -44.73 -6.98 13.50
CA ARG A 59 -45.14 -8.02 14.46
C ARG A 59 -44.72 -9.43 14.09
N ASP A 60 -43.62 -9.56 13.32
CA ASP A 60 -43.06 -10.83 12.89
C ASP A 60 -41.54 -10.70 12.70
N SER A 61 -40.90 -11.82 12.42
CA SER A 61 -39.47 -11.92 12.22
C SER A 61 -38.99 -11.19 10.95
N VAL A 62 -37.87 -10.52 11.07
CA VAL A 62 -37.18 -9.88 9.94
C VAL A 62 -35.85 -10.59 9.68
N GLN A 63 -35.67 -11.12 8.49
CA GLN A 63 -34.47 -11.83 8.09
C GLN A 63 -33.65 -10.98 7.10
N THR A 64 -32.35 -10.83 7.38
CA THR A 64 -31.44 -10.19 6.43
C THR A 64 -31.08 -11.15 5.30
N VAL A 65 -31.36 -10.74 4.07
CA VAL A 65 -31.00 -11.48 2.86
C VAL A 65 -29.70 -10.91 2.27
N ARG A 66 -28.75 -11.80 1.94
CA ARG A 66 -27.44 -11.48 1.36
C ARG A 66 -27.09 -12.33 0.14
N GLU A 67 -28.12 -12.76 -0.56
CA GLU A 67 -28.04 -13.54 -1.79
C GLU A 67 -28.79 -12.83 -2.91
N PRO A 68 -28.47 -13.10 -4.19
CA PRO A 68 -29.24 -12.62 -5.33
C PRO A 68 -30.72 -12.98 -5.17
N ILE A 69 -31.59 -12.11 -5.63
CA ILE A 69 -33.06 -12.27 -5.52
C ILE A 69 -33.50 -13.62 -6.10
N PHE A 70 -33.00 -13.97 -7.29
CA PHE A 70 -33.31 -15.24 -7.93
C PHE A 70 -32.98 -16.46 -7.04
N ASN A 71 -31.79 -16.46 -6.43
CA ASN A 71 -31.36 -17.58 -5.57
C ASN A 71 -32.21 -17.68 -4.31
N GLN A 72 -32.45 -16.54 -3.64
CA GLN A 72 -33.31 -16.47 -2.46
C GLN A 72 -34.74 -16.99 -2.74
N LEU A 73 -35.33 -16.55 -3.86
CA LEU A 73 -36.68 -16.93 -4.23
C LEU A 73 -36.77 -18.40 -4.67
N THR A 74 -35.74 -18.92 -5.32
CA THR A 74 -35.66 -20.33 -5.71
C THR A 74 -35.57 -21.23 -4.48
N ALA A 75 -34.65 -20.91 -3.56
CA ALA A 75 -34.49 -21.66 -2.31
C ALA A 75 -35.77 -21.62 -1.43
N TRP A 76 -36.47 -20.47 -1.43
CA TRP A 76 -37.75 -20.34 -0.73
C TRP A 76 -38.85 -21.21 -1.34
N LYS A 77 -38.94 -21.28 -2.68
CA LYS A 77 -39.88 -22.17 -3.36
C LYS A 77 -39.64 -23.65 -3.05
N GLU A 78 -38.37 -24.08 -3.07
CA GLU A 78 -37.98 -25.46 -2.76
C GLU A 78 -38.44 -25.82 -1.35
N LYS A 79 -38.12 -24.96 -0.35
CA LYS A 79 -38.55 -25.17 1.05
C LYS A 79 -40.04 -25.20 1.21
N GLN A 80 -40.80 -24.46 0.42
CA GLN A 80 -42.29 -24.53 0.44
C GLN A 80 -42.82 -25.79 -0.18
N SER A 81 -42.22 -26.27 -1.29
CA SER A 81 -42.59 -27.52 -1.95
C SER A 81 -42.46 -28.71 -1.00
N ASP A 82 -41.30 -28.76 -0.28
CA ASP A 82 -41.04 -29.85 0.72
C ASP A 82 -42.00 -29.81 1.89
N ARG A 83 -42.41 -28.63 2.34
CA ARG A 83 -43.41 -28.50 3.41
C ARG A 83 -44.83 -28.89 2.99
N ASN A 84 -45.15 -28.67 1.73
CA ASN A 84 -46.49 -28.95 1.17
C ASN A 84 -46.66 -30.43 0.76
N SER A 85 -45.58 -31.21 0.61
CA SER A 85 -45.66 -32.63 0.33
C SER A 85 -46.28 -33.46 1.47
N GLY A 86 -46.43 -32.85 2.68
CA GLY A 86 -47.01 -33.51 3.87
C GLY A 86 -48.38 -33.01 4.33
N LYS A 87 -48.91 -31.89 3.80
CA LYS A 87 -50.22 -31.33 4.25
C LYS A 87 -50.95 -30.66 3.10
N ALA A 88 -52.07 -31.22 2.71
CA ALA A 88 -52.90 -30.81 1.56
C ALA A 88 -53.56 -29.41 1.64
N ASN A 89 -53.37 -28.62 2.70
CA ASN A 89 -54.01 -27.30 2.88
C ASN A 89 -53.15 -26.27 3.64
N ALA A 90 -51.82 -26.32 3.54
CA ALA A 90 -51.00 -25.24 4.11
C ALA A 90 -51.10 -24.02 3.22
N SER A 91 -51.87 -23.00 3.60
CA SER A 91 -51.85 -21.66 2.99
C SER A 91 -50.41 -21.22 2.81
N ARG A 92 -50.01 -20.87 1.57
CA ARG A 92 -48.69 -20.34 1.27
C ARG A 92 -48.47 -19.12 2.16
N ALA A 93 -47.53 -19.20 3.08
CA ALA A 93 -47.16 -18.05 3.91
C ALA A 93 -46.59 -16.98 3.00
N ALA A 94 -47.35 -15.90 2.81
CA ALA A 94 -46.89 -14.76 2.04
C ALA A 94 -45.79 -14.02 2.83
N VAL A 95 -44.82 -13.46 2.12
CA VAL A 95 -43.66 -12.79 2.66
C VAL A 95 -43.61 -11.35 2.16
N SER A 96 -43.14 -10.43 2.98
CA SER A 96 -42.84 -9.07 2.59
C SER A 96 -41.32 -8.90 2.33
N TYR A 97 -40.91 -8.33 1.19
CA TYR A 97 -39.51 -8.10 0.87
C TYR A 97 -39.20 -6.61 0.80
N VAL A 98 -38.20 -6.15 1.57
CA VAL A 98 -37.90 -4.72 1.76
C VAL A 98 -36.53 -4.39 1.18
N PHE A 99 -36.49 -3.41 0.28
CA PHE A 99 -35.30 -2.85 -0.34
C PHE A 99 -35.21 -1.36 -0.04
N ILE A 100 -34.12 -0.88 0.54
CA ILE A 100 -33.90 0.55 0.84
C ILE A 100 -32.49 0.91 0.45
N GLN A 101 -32.35 1.64 -0.65
CA GLN A 101 -31.04 2.01 -1.24
C GLN A 101 -31.22 3.14 -2.27
N PRO A 102 -30.18 3.90 -2.62
CA PRO A 102 -30.33 5.00 -3.56
C PRO A 102 -30.63 4.52 -5.00
N THR A 103 -30.03 3.43 -5.43
CA THR A 103 -30.17 2.90 -6.79
C THR A 103 -30.57 1.44 -6.75
N PHE A 104 -31.75 1.12 -7.27
CA PHE A 104 -32.28 -0.25 -7.36
C PHE A 104 -32.08 -0.77 -8.78
N ARG A 105 -31.05 -1.61 -8.97
CA ARG A 105 -30.72 -2.22 -10.26
C ARG A 105 -30.85 -3.74 -10.17
N LEU A 106 -31.49 -4.31 -11.18
CA LEU A 106 -31.72 -5.74 -11.29
C LEU A 106 -31.05 -6.27 -12.56
N ASP A 107 -30.67 -7.52 -12.55
CA ASP A 107 -30.51 -8.22 -13.80
C ASP A 107 -31.86 -8.80 -14.25
N SER A 108 -31.95 -9.22 -15.50
CA SER A 108 -33.18 -9.71 -16.08
C SER A 108 -33.75 -10.94 -15.34
N LEU A 109 -32.90 -11.79 -14.77
CA LEU A 109 -33.31 -12.97 -13.98
C LEU A 109 -33.93 -12.55 -12.64
N ASP A 110 -33.26 -11.62 -11.93
CA ASP A 110 -33.76 -11.08 -10.66
C ASP A 110 -35.09 -10.31 -10.86
N ALA A 111 -35.17 -9.51 -11.93
CA ALA A 111 -36.39 -8.76 -12.27
C ALA A 111 -37.58 -9.70 -12.50
N HIS A 112 -37.43 -10.71 -13.36
CA HIS A 112 -38.46 -11.70 -13.62
C HIS A 112 -38.85 -12.54 -12.39
N ALA A 113 -37.86 -12.86 -11.56
CA ALA A 113 -38.09 -13.60 -10.31
C ALA A 113 -38.94 -12.76 -9.34
N LEU A 114 -38.60 -11.48 -9.18
CA LEU A 114 -39.28 -10.54 -8.30
C LEU A 114 -40.71 -10.28 -8.74
N LEU A 115 -40.93 -10.06 -10.03
CA LEU A 115 -42.27 -9.90 -10.61
C LEU A 115 -43.15 -11.14 -10.37
N ARG A 116 -42.63 -12.34 -10.62
CA ARG A 116 -43.34 -13.60 -10.31
C ARG A 116 -43.64 -13.78 -8.82
N PHE A 117 -42.69 -13.36 -7.95
CA PHE A 117 -42.88 -13.44 -6.52
C PHE A 117 -44.06 -12.60 -6.06
N VAL A 118 -44.18 -11.35 -6.55
CA VAL A 118 -45.30 -10.49 -6.23
C VAL A 118 -46.58 -11.01 -6.86
N ALA A 119 -46.58 -11.49 -8.11
CA ALA A 119 -47.73 -12.07 -8.74
C ALA A 119 -48.34 -13.26 -7.98
N GLN A 120 -47.53 -13.97 -7.15
CA GLN A 120 -47.97 -15.08 -6.29
C GLN A 120 -48.61 -14.64 -4.96
N GLY A 121 -48.80 -13.33 -4.72
CA GLY A 121 -49.47 -12.82 -3.52
C GLY A 121 -48.53 -12.33 -2.42
N ASN A 122 -47.25 -12.11 -2.75
CA ASN A 122 -46.26 -11.49 -1.86
C ASN A 122 -46.20 -9.98 -2.08
N ASP A 123 -45.71 -9.25 -1.08
CA ASP A 123 -45.58 -7.80 -1.16
C ASP A 123 -44.10 -7.39 -1.15
N VAL A 124 -43.81 -6.36 -1.95
CA VAL A 124 -42.43 -5.83 -2.07
C VAL A 124 -42.43 -4.33 -1.81
N PHE A 125 -41.56 -3.89 -0.93
CA PHE A 125 -41.33 -2.47 -0.66
C PHE A 125 -39.97 -2.07 -1.21
N ILE A 126 -39.92 -1.07 -2.09
CA ILE A 126 -38.69 -0.57 -2.70
C ILE A 126 -38.61 0.94 -2.46
N ALA A 127 -37.61 1.39 -1.69
CA ALA A 127 -37.26 2.79 -1.58
C ALA A 127 -35.98 3.06 -2.35
N ALA A 128 -36.09 3.79 -3.47
CA ALA A 128 -34.93 4.13 -4.32
C ALA A 128 -35.17 5.47 -5.05
N GLU A 129 -34.08 6.14 -5.39
CA GLU A 129 -34.10 7.33 -6.24
C GLU A 129 -34.13 6.94 -7.73
N GLU A 130 -33.36 5.89 -8.05
CA GLU A 130 -33.29 5.31 -9.40
C GLU A 130 -33.80 3.87 -9.37
N PHE A 131 -34.73 3.55 -10.27
CA PHE A 131 -35.27 2.23 -10.44
C PHE A 131 -34.78 1.58 -11.73
N ASP A 132 -34.66 0.25 -11.69
CA ASP A 132 -34.31 -0.54 -12.85
C ASP A 132 -35.26 -0.34 -14.03
N ARG A 133 -34.70 -0.42 -15.24
CA ARG A 133 -35.50 -0.17 -16.47
C ARG A 133 -36.56 -1.24 -16.69
N ASP A 134 -36.21 -2.52 -16.55
CA ASP A 134 -37.12 -3.64 -16.78
C ASP A 134 -38.32 -3.58 -15.81
N LEU A 135 -38.06 -3.16 -14.56
CA LEU A 135 -39.12 -2.95 -13.58
C LEU A 135 -40.03 -1.76 -13.94
N ARG A 136 -39.44 -0.63 -14.39
CA ARG A 136 -40.20 0.55 -14.80
C ARG A 136 -41.09 0.26 -16.03
N ASP A 137 -40.50 -0.41 -17.03
CA ASP A 137 -41.22 -0.75 -18.27
C ASP A 137 -42.33 -1.75 -18.00
N THR A 138 -42.15 -2.74 -17.11
CA THR A 138 -43.15 -3.76 -16.78
C THR A 138 -44.27 -3.22 -15.89
N LEU A 139 -43.97 -2.38 -14.91
CA LEU A 139 -44.95 -1.80 -14.00
C LEU A 139 -45.52 -0.48 -14.51
N HIS A 140 -45.08 -0.02 -15.68
CA HIS A 140 -45.53 1.22 -16.34
C HIS A 140 -45.45 2.43 -15.40
N PHE A 141 -44.26 2.73 -14.88
CA PHE A 141 -44.04 3.97 -14.14
C PHE A 141 -42.72 4.60 -14.56
N ASP A 142 -42.61 5.91 -14.35
CA ASP A 142 -41.35 6.62 -14.55
C ASP A 142 -41.05 7.57 -13.39
N THR A 143 -39.79 7.92 -13.24
CA THR A 143 -39.31 8.86 -12.22
C THR A 143 -38.59 10.04 -12.87
N ALA A 144 -38.83 11.21 -12.33
CA ALA A 144 -38.17 12.43 -12.78
C ALA A 144 -37.58 13.19 -11.60
N GLU A 145 -36.46 13.84 -11.81
CA GLU A 145 -35.87 14.75 -10.82
C GLU A 145 -36.77 16.00 -10.71
N ALA A 146 -37.36 16.18 -9.54
CA ALA A 146 -38.30 17.27 -9.25
C ALA A 146 -37.67 18.66 -9.29
N LEU A 147 -36.34 18.71 -9.20
CA LEU A 147 -35.51 19.92 -9.14
C LEU A 147 -34.71 20.14 -10.42
N SER A 148 -35.07 19.46 -11.54
CA SER A 148 -34.39 19.69 -12.81
C SER A 148 -34.50 21.16 -13.20
N PHE A 149 -33.35 21.80 -13.05
CA PHE A 149 -33.13 23.18 -13.47
C PHE A 149 -33.08 23.18 -15.00
N ARG A 150 -34.17 23.48 -15.69
CA ARG A 150 -34.11 23.96 -17.06
C ARG A 150 -33.87 25.46 -17.01
N PRO A 151 -32.64 25.95 -17.27
CA PRO A 151 -32.45 27.37 -17.48
C PRO A 151 -33.31 27.75 -18.72
N ARG A 152 -34.42 28.44 -18.53
CA ARG A 152 -35.06 29.12 -19.61
C ARG A 152 -34.20 30.32 -19.96
N PHE A 153 -33.33 30.13 -20.94
CA PHE A 153 -32.71 31.25 -21.65
C PHE A 153 -33.82 31.99 -22.38
N ARG A 154 -34.36 32.99 -21.76
CA ARG A 154 -35.21 33.94 -22.45
C ARG A 154 -34.29 35.05 -22.95
N THR A 155 -34.02 35.03 -24.27
CA THR A 155 -33.33 36.09 -24.96
C THR A 155 -34.21 37.33 -24.89
N GLY A 156 -33.84 38.34 -24.13
CA GLY A 156 -34.45 39.65 -24.10
C GLY A 156 -34.89 40.13 -22.74
N SER A 157 -34.16 41.13 -22.22
CA SER A 157 -34.51 42.14 -21.22
C SER A 157 -34.88 41.72 -19.79
N GLN A 158 -33.94 42.07 -18.91
CA GLN A 158 -34.13 42.44 -17.53
C GLN A 158 -35.20 41.69 -16.72
N SER A 159 -34.79 40.64 -16.07
CA SER A 159 -35.04 40.29 -14.67
C SER A 159 -34.36 38.93 -14.41
N ASP A 160 -33.21 38.95 -13.76
CA ASP A 160 -32.56 37.77 -13.21
C ASP A 160 -33.45 37.21 -12.08
N SER A 161 -34.45 36.43 -12.44
CA SER A 161 -35.08 35.54 -11.48
C SER A 161 -34.17 34.33 -11.33
N ILE A 162 -33.18 34.44 -10.47
CA ILE A 162 -32.42 33.30 -9.92
C ILE A 162 -33.49 32.39 -9.32
N ALA A 163 -33.80 31.28 -9.99
CA ALA A 163 -34.67 30.26 -9.42
C ALA A 163 -34.00 29.66 -8.21
N VAL A 164 -34.32 30.18 -7.04
CA VAL A 164 -33.85 29.72 -5.76
C VAL A 164 -34.29 28.29 -5.58
N ARG A 165 -33.37 27.33 -5.54
CA ARG A 165 -33.67 25.94 -5.16
C ARG A 165 -34.31 25.96 -3.78
N PRO A 166 -35.47 25.33 -3.56
CA PRO A 166 -36.00 25.24 -2.22
C PRO A 166 -35.04 24.44 -1.35
N ASP A 167 -34.65 24.98 -0.19
CA ASP A 167 -33.77 24.30 0.76
C ASP A 167 -34.36 22.99 1.30
N SER A 168 -35.70 22.87 1.21
CA SER A 168 -36.45 21.73 1.75
C SER A 168 -37.69 21.41 0.95
N VAL A 169 -38.07 20.16 1.02
CA VAL A 169 -39.31 19.62 0.45
C VAL A 169 -40.17 19.06 1.57
N THR A 170 -41.49 19.33 1.53
CA THR A 170 -42.45 18.80 2.49
C THR A 170 -43.23 17.65 1.86
N LEU A 171 -43.23 16.49 2.51
CA LEU A 171 -43.97 15.30 2.13
C LEU A 171 -45.20 15.16 3.03
N ARG A 172 -46.29 14.58 2.48
CA ARG A 172 -47.52 14.30 3.21
C ARG A 172 -48.20 13.04 2.68
N PHE A 173 -48.83 12.28 3.60
CA PHE A 173 -49.70 11.16 3.20
C PHE A 173 -51.04 11.68 2.63
N GLN A 174 -51.60 10.94 1.67
CA GLN A 174 -52.91 11.29 1.06
C GLN A 174 -54.07 10.52 1.70
N THR A 175 -53.79 9.39 2.36
CA THR A 175 -54.85 8.52 2.90
C THR A 175 -55.19 8.92 4.33
N LEU A 176 -56.47 9.08 4.63
CA LEU A 176 -57.06 9.62 5.86
C LEU A 176 -56.89 8.76 7.10
N GLY A 177 -56.17 7.65 7.10
CA GLY A 177 -56.07 6.74 8.26
C GLY A 177 -54.78 6.80 9.06
N LEU A 178 -53.66 7.21 8.44
CA LEU A 178 -52.34 7.20 9.04
C LEU A 178 -51.77 8.62 9.13
N ALA A 179 -51.94 9.29 10.25
CA ALA A 179 -51.43 10.63 10.57
C ALA A 179 -51.80 11.72 9.49
N PRO A 180 -53.06 12.09 9.30
CA PRO A 180 -53.56 12.80 8.13
C PRO A 180 -53.12 14.26 7.97
N LEU A 181 -52.33 14.83 8.91
CA LEU A 181 -51.94 16.23 8.87
C LEU A 181 -50.45 16.50 9.14
N ARG A 182 -49.65 15.47 9.37
CA ARG A 182 -48.23 15.68 9.58
C ARG A 182 -47.48 15.99 8.29
N ARG A 183 -46.72 17.07 8.31
CA ARG A 183 -45.83 17.51 7.24
C ARG A 183 -44.43 17.10 7.58
N PHE A 184 -43.81 16.31 6.71
CA PHE A 184 -42.45 15.79 6.89
C PHE A 184 -41.47 16.58 6.01
N ARG A 185 -40.55 17.30 6.64
CA ARG A 185 -39.64 18.19 5.92
C ARG A 185 -38.26 17.55 5.74
N TYR A 186 -37.86 17.42 4.47
CA TYR A 186 -36.57 16.87 4.08
C TYR A 186 -35.73 17.88 3.30
N PRO A 187 -34.36 17.80 3.32
CA PRO A 187 -33.53 18.58 2.43
C PRO A 187 -33.86 18.28 0.97
N ALA A 188 -34.07 19.30 0.17
CA ALA A 188 -34.49 19.13 -1.22
C ALA A 188 -33.45 18.37 -2.07
N THR A 189 -32.18 18.52 -1.75
CA THR A 189 -31.08 17.83 -2.43
C THR A 189 -31.05 16.32 -2.18
N LEU A 190 -31.60 15.86 -1.05
CA LEU A 190 -31.63 14.45 -0.65
C LEU A 190 -32.98 13.79 -0.94
N ALA A 191 -33.97 14.57 -1.34
CA ALA A 191 -35.31 14.09 -1.66
C ALA A 191 -35.77 14.71 -3.01
N ALA A 192 -34.93 14.51 -4.04
CA ALA A 192 -35.13 15.19 -5.33
C ALA A 192 -36.07 14.47 -6.29
N THR A 193 -36.14 13.14 -6.21
CA THR A 193 -36.87 12.30 -7.19
C THR A 193 -38.37 12.18 -6.88
N ARG A 194 -39.19 12.17 -7.92
CA ARG A 194 -40.67 11.99 -7.86
C ARG A 194 -41.11 11.03 -8.95
N PHE A 195 -42.22 10.33 -8.70
CA PHE A 195 -42.92 9.62 -9.77
C PHE A 195 -43.62 10.60 -10.71
N VAL A 196 -43.61 10.29 -12.00
CA VAL A 196 -44.33 11.05 -13.01
C VAL A 196 -45.80 10.61 -12.97
N THR A 197 -46.71 11.55 -12.67
CA THR A 197 -48.11 11.21 -12.45
C THR A 197 -48.74 10.56 -13.66
N ASP A 198 -48.45 11.05 -14.87
CA ASP A 198 -49.03 10.58 -16.13
C ASP A 198 -48.47 9.21 -16.58
N SER A 199 -47.38 8.75 -15.98
CA SER A 199 -46.79 7.44 -16.26
C SER A 199 -47.26 6.35 -15.31
N LEU A 200 -48.02 6.66 -14.27
CA LEU A 200 -48.47 5.66 -13.31
C LEU A 200 -49.54 4.73 -13.95
N PRO A 201 -49.46 3.41 -13.69
CA PRO A 201 -50.40 2.45 -14.27
C PRO A 201 -51.83 2.68 -13.76
N PRO A 202 -52.83 2.30 -14.55
CA PRO A 202 -54.24 2.32 -14.12
C PRO A 202 -54.40 1.47 -12.85
N GLY A 203 -55.02 2.04 -11.80
CA GLY A 203 -55.20 1.37 -10.52
C GLY A 203 -54.04 1.56 -9.52
N ALA A 204 -52.99 2.26 -9.86
CA ALA A 204 -51.99 2.68 -8.89
C ALA A 204 -52.60 3.62 -7.85
N THR A 205 -52.25 3.38 -6.57
CA THR A 205 -52.73 4.23 -5.47
C THR A 205 -51.58 5.11 -4.97
N VAL A 206 -51.76 6.42 -5.03
CA VAL A 206 -50.79 7.36 -4.44
C VAL A 206 -51.00 7.43 -2.93
N LEU A 207 -50.00 7.00 -2.15
CA LEU A 207 -50.06 6.96 -0.70
C LEU A 207 -49.46 8.23 -0.07
N ALA A 208 -48.38 8.75 -0.65
CA ALA A 208 -47.79 10.02 -0.23
C ALA A 208 -47.36 10.88 -1.42
N SER A 209 -47.41 12.21 -1.23
CA SER A 209 -47.01 13.19 -2.24
C SER A 209 -46.28 14.37 -1.64
N ASP A 210 -45.64 15.16 -2.47
CA ASP A 210 -45.03 16.43 -2.09
C ASP A 210 -46.07 17.59 -2.05
N GLU A 211 -45.60 18.80 -1.74
CA GLU A 211 -46.45 20.02 -1.69
C GLU A 211 -47.13 20.34 -3.02
N ARG A 212 -46.54 19.92 -4.14
CA ARG A 212 -47.09 20.10 -5.49
C ARG A 212 -47.93 18.92 -5.95
N ARG A 213 -48.35 18.05 -5.02
CA ARG A 213 -49.11 16.81 -5.28
C ARG A 213 -48.40 15.81 -6.18
N ARG A 214 -47.08 15.89 -6.36
CA ARG A 214 -46.33 14.89 -7.11
C ARG A 214 -46.11 13.65 -6.25
N PRO A 215 -46.40 12.45 -6.79
CA PRO A 215 -46.31 11.20 -6.04
C PRO A 215 -44.86 10.91 -5.54
N VAL A 216 -44.76 10.44 -4.30
CA VAL A 216 -43.52 10.05 -3.64
C VAL A 216 -43.55 8.60 -3.19
N LEU A 217 -44.73 8.16 -2.72
CA LEU A 217 -45.00 6.77 -2.36
C LEU A 217 -46.22 6.29 -3.10
N VAL A 218 -46.06 5.23 -3.85
CA VAL A 218 -47.17 4.65 -4.67
C VAL A 218 -47.28 3.14 -4.39
N ARG A 219 -48.51 2.64 -4.43
CA ARG A 219 -48.81 1.22 -4.42
C ARG A 219 -49.30 0.79 -5.81
N VAL A 220 -48.63 -0.20 -6.38
CA VAL A 220 -48.92 -0.77 -7.68
C VAL A 220 -49.32 -2.23 -7.48
N ALA A 221 -50.52 -2.62 -7.90
CA ALA A 221 -50.94 -4.02 -7.85
C ALA A 221 -50.26 -4.81 -8.98
N HIS A 222 -49.79 -6.02 -8.70
CA HIS A 222 -49.22 -6.92 -9.70
C HIS A 222 -49.61 -8.37 -9.39
N GLY A 223 -50.50 -8.93 -10.18
CA GLY A 223 -51.06 -10.25 -9.89
C GLY A 223 -51.80 -10.32 -8.55
N GLY A 224 -51.40 -11.19 -7.65
CA GLY A 224 -52.00 -11.35 -6.31
C GLY A 224 -51.40 -10.48 -5.21
N GLY A 225 -50.31 -9.75 -5.48
CA GLY A 225 -49.62 -8.92 -4.50
C GLY A 225 -49.39 -7.48 -4.92
N HIS A 226 -48.55 -6.74 -4.19
CA HIS A 226 -48.36 -5.31 -4.43
C HIS A 226 -46.86 -4.94 -4.39
N PHE A 227 -46.52 -3.98 -5.23
CA PHE A 227 -45.31 -3.20 -5.11
C PHE A 227 -45.59 -1.87 -4.39
N TYR A 228 -44.86 -1.58 -3.33
CA TYR A 228 -44.83 -0.29 -2.67
C TYR A 228 -43.54 0.41 -3.08
N LEU A 229 -43.63 1.45 -3.87
CA LEU A 229 -42.50 2.16 -4.46
C LEU A 229 -42.38 3.54 -3.82
N CYS A 230 -41.21 3.84 -3.22
CA CYS A 230 -40.91 5.13 -2.61
C CYS A 230 -39.70 5.76 -3.30
N SER A 231 -39.86 7.04 -3.76
CA SER A 231 -38.78 7.77 -4.44
C SER A 231 -37.84 8.52 -3.50
N VAL A 232 -37.98 8.38 -2.17
CA VAL A 232 -37.21 9.11 -1.17
C VAL A 232 -36.58 8.12 -0.17
N PRO A 233 -35.53 7.36 -0.55
CA PRO A 233 -34.91 6.36 0.31
C PRO A 233 -34.26 6.98 1.55
N ILE A 234 -33.80 8.22 1.48
CA ILE A 234 -33.16 8.91 2.59
C ILE A 234 -34.06 9.03 3.83
N ALA A 235 -35.37 9.03 3.66
CA ALA A 235 -36.34 9.10 4.75
C ALA A 235 -36.23 7.91 5.73
N PHE A 236 -35.67 6.80 5.28
CA PHE A 236 -35.51 5.55 6.02
C PHE A 236 -34.15 5.43 6.75
N THR A 237 -33.32 6.46 6.67
CA THR A 237 -32.00 6.47 7.31
C THR A 237 -32.06 6.93 8.78
N ASN A 238 -31.05 6.57 9.57
CA ASN A 238 -30.98 6.85 11.00
C ASN A 238 -31.23 8.33 11.34
N VAL A 239 -30.65 9.25 10.53
CA VAL A 239 -30.78 10.68 10.78
C VAL A 239 -32.23 11.19 10.70
N PHE A 240 -33.06 10.55 9.90
CA PHE A 240 -34.46 10.95 9.73
C PHE A 240 -35.42 10.10 10.56
N VAL A 241 -35.11 8.81 10.74
CA VAL A 241 -35.88 7.90 11.58
C VAL A 241 -35.80 8.27 13.06
N LEU A 242 -34.66 8.78 13.52
CA LEU A 242 -34.48 9.20 14.92
C LEU A 242 -34.96 10.61 15.23
N ARG A 243 -35.39 11.40 14.23
CA ARG A 243 -35.95 12.73 14.43
C ARG A 243 -37.46 12.71 14.59
N PRO A 244 -38.02 13.24 15.68
CA PRO A 244 -39.47 13.21 15.92
C PRO A 244 -40.31 13.86 14.80
N GLN A 245 -39.73 14.80 14.04
CA GLN A 245 -40.41 15.50 12.96
C GLN A 245 -40.51 14.68 11.65
N THR A 246 -39.66 13.66 11.49
CA THR A 246 -39.56 12.89 10.24
C THR A 246 -39.72 11.38 10.42
N SER A 247 -39.59 10.87 11.66
CA SER A 247 -39.64 9.42 11.97
C SER A 247 -40.90 8.75 11.46
N ASP A 248 -42.06 9.40 11.67
CA ASP A 248 -43.34 8.82 11.37
C ASP A 248 -43.54 8.54 9.85
N PHE A 249 -42.81 9.25 8.97
CA PHE A 249 -42.92 8.99 7.55
C PHE A 249 -42.40 7.57 7.19
N ALA A 250 -41.24 7.17 7.74
CA ALA A 250 -40.69 5.85 7.46
C ALA A 250 -41.61 4.73 8.02
N PHE A 251 -42.04 4.87 9.27
CA PHE A 251 -42.91 3.89 9.91
C PHE A 251 -44.30 3.81 9.24
N ALA A 252 -44.90 4.94 8.92
CA ALA A 252 -46.19 4.99 8.21
C ALA A 252 -46.07 4.43 6.78
N SER A 253 -44.95 4.62 6.10
CA SER A 253 -44.74 4.02 4.77
C SER A 253 -44.65 2.50 4.84
N LEU A 254 -43.95 1.96 5.83
CA LEU A 254 -43.76 0.51 5.99
C LEU A 254 -44.98 -0.16 6.62
N SER A 255 -45.82 0.57 7.36
CA SER A 255 -47.07 0.02 7.93
C SER A 255 -48.15 -0.29 6.85
N HIS A 256 -47.91 0.08 5.59
CA HIS A 256 -48.74 -0.39 4.47
C HIS A 256 -48.46 -1.85 4.09
N LEU A 257 -47.30 -2.40 4.52
CA LEU A 257 -47.05 -3.83 4.41
C LEU A 257 -47.95 -4.59 5.36
N PRO A 258 -48.45 -5.76 4.99
CA PRO A 258 -49.26 -6.59 5.87
C PRO A 258 -48.45 -6.96 7.13
N ALA A 259 -49.04 -6.71 8.30
CA ALA A 259 -48.53 -7.18 9.58
C ALA A 259 -48.72 -8.71 9.70
N ASP A 260 -48.01 -9.32 10.69
CA ASP A 260 -48.10 -10.74 10.97
C ASP A 260 -47.62 -11.65 9.82
N ARG A 261 -46.64 -11.11 9.01
CA ARG A 261 -45.95 -11.85 7.95
C ARG A 261 -44.47 -11.71 8.10
N PRO A 262 -43.66 -12.78 7.86
CA PRO A 262 -42.22 -12.70 7.87
C PRO A 262 -41.74 -11.70 6.82
N ALA A 263 -40.74 -10.91 7.17
CA ALA A 263 -40.18 -9.92 6.28
C ALA A 263 -38.71 -10.24 5.96
N TRP A 264 -38.32 -9.96 4.74
CA TRP A 264 -36.95 -10.02 4.29
C TRP A 264 -36.42 -8.63 4.08
N TRP A 265 -35.23 -8.40 4.59
CA TRP A 265 -34.50 -7.14 4.41
C TRP A 265 -33.30 -7.38 3.51
N ASP A 266 -33.26 -6.72 2.37
CA ASP A 266 -32.16 -6.85 1.43
C ASP A 266 -30.91 -6.12 1.89
N GLU A 267 -29.79 -6.84 1.88
CA GLU A 267 -28.44 -6.30 2.03
C GLU A 267 -27.52 -6.70 0.87
N TYR A 268 -27.99 -7.60 -0.01
CA TYR A 268 -27.22 -8.05 -1.15
C TYR A 268 -26.98 -6.94 -2.17
N GLN A 269 -28.01 -6.19 -2.49
CA GLN A 269 -27.94 -5.08 -3.46
C GLN A 269 -26.99 -3.96 -3.00
N LYS A 270 -26.79 -3.80 -1.69
CA LYS A 270 -25.93 -2.77 -1.09
C LYS A 270 -24.47 -3.23 -0.91
N GLN A 271 -24.27 -4.43 -0.42
CA GLN A 271 -22.96 -4.94 -0.02
C GLN A 271 -22.46 -6.13 -0.86
N GLY A 272 -23.35 -6.77 -1.61
CA GLY A 272 -23.10 -8.04 -2.26
C GLY A 272 -23.01 -9.21 -1.24
N ARG A 273 -22.52 -10.35 -1.68
CA ARG A 273 -22.29 -11.50 -0.80
C ARG A 273 -21.26 -11.14 0.28
N LEU A 274 -21.56 -11.46 1.53
CA LEU A 274 -20.58 -11.35 2.61
C LEU A 274 -19.36 -12.22 2.28
N GLY A 275 -18.21 -11.58 2.10
CA GLY A 275 -16.92 -12.25 2.03
C GLY A 275 -16.33 -12.48 0.64
N GLY A 276 -16.86 -11.86 -0.44
CA GLY A 276 -16.48 -12.23 -1.80
C GLY A 276 -15.53 -11.32 -2.58
N LYS A 277 -15.30 -10.07 -2.19
CA LYS A 277 -14.61 -9.12 -3.07
C LYS A 277 -13.12 -8.86 -2.78
N SER A 278 -12.62 -9.28 -1.64
CA SER A 278 -11.20 -9.12 -1.30
C SER A 278 -10.51 -10.47 -1.25
N LEU A 279 -9.47 -10.64 -2.07
CA LEU A 279 -8.57 -11.81 -1.99
C LEU A 279 -8.05 -12.01 -0.55
N LEU A 280 -7.77 -10.92 0.15
CA LEU A 280 -7.37 -10.94 1.54
C LEU A 280 -8.51 -11.43 2.45
N GLY A 281 -9.75 -11.04 2.18
CA GLY A 281 -10.92 -11.50 2.93
C GLY A 281 -11.16 -13.00 2.78
N VAL A 282 -10.96 -13.56 1.58
CA VAL A 282 -11.02 -15.00 1.33
C VAL A 282 -9.89 -15.72 2.07
N LEU A 283 -8.68 -15.18 2.00
CA LEU A 283 -7.49 -15.73 2.64
C LEU A 283 -7.65 -15.82 4.17
N LEU A 284 -8.22 -14.76 4.79
CA LEU A 284 -8.42 -14.69 6.24
C LEU A 284 -9.66 -15.45 6.73
N ARG A 285 -10.57 -15.82 5.85
CA ARG A 285 -11.81 -16.55 6.20
C ARG A 285 -11.54 -18.01 6.58
N TYR A 286 -10.65 -18.67 5.85
CA TYR A 286 -10.32 -20.07 6.08
C TYR A 286 -9.22 -20.19 7.14
N PRO A 287 -9.41 -20.96 8.23
CA PRO A 287 -8.44 -21.07 9.32
C PRO A 287 -7.04 -21.47 8.84
N ALA A 288 -6.95 -22.44 7.91
CA ALA A 288 -5.68 -22.90 7.35
C ALA A 288 -4.96 -21.80 6.54
N LEU A 289 -5.68 -21.07 5.67
CA LEU A 289 -5.10 -19.98 4.87
C LEU A 289 -4.71 -18.80 5.74
N ARG A 290 -5.51 -18.48 6.76
CA ARG A 290 -5.20 -17.44 7.75
C ARG A 290 -3.93 -17.75 8.53
N ALA A 291 -3.78 -19.01 8.99
CA ALA A 291 -2.56 -19.44 9.67
C ALA A 291 -1.34 -19.35 8.75
N ALA A 292 -1.45 -19.82 7.50
CA ALA A 292 -0.40 -19.71 6.50
C ALA A 292 -0.01 -18.25 6.22
N PHE A 293 -0.99 -17.36 6.11
CA PHE A 293 -0.76 -15.92 5.90
C PHE A 293 0.03 -15.30 7.06
N TYR A 294 -0.40 -15.54 8.31
CA TYR A 294 0.33 -15.00 9.46
C TYR A 294 1.74 -15.58 9.58
N LEU A 295 1.90 -16.88 9.28
CA LEU A 295 3.21 -17.53 9.30
C LEU A 295 4.15 -16.94 8.24
N THR A 296 3.62 -16.65 7.06
CA THR A 296 4.36 -15.96 5.99
C THR A 296 4.74 -14.54 6.40
N CYS A 297 3.82 -13.77 6.99
CA CYS A 297 4.11 -12.43 7.48
C CYS A 297 5.19 -12.43 8.56
N ILE A 298 5.09 -13.34 9.54
CA ILE A 298 6.08 -13.48 10.61
C ILE A 298 7.43 -13.91 10.03
N GLY A 299 7.43 -14.90 9.13
CA GLY A 299 8.65 -15.35 8.45
C GLY A 299 9.32 -14.25 7.63
N SER A 300 8.53 -13.45 6.92
CA SER A 300 9.03 -12.28 6.16
C SER A 300 9.62 -11.22 7.08
N LEU A 301 8.98 -10.92 8.20
CA LEU A 301 9.49 -9.99 9.20
C LEU A 301 10.80 -10.49 9.82
N LEU A 302 10.87 -11.76 10.17
CA LEU A 302 12.09 -12.38 10.67
C LEU A 302 13.20 -12.36 9.62
N PHE A 303 12.88 -12.70 8.37
CA PHE A 303 13.81 -12.63 7.26
C PHE A 303 14.36 -11.21 7.07
N ILE A 304 13.49 -10.18 7.06
CA ILE A 304 13.92 -8.78 6.97
C ILE A 304 14.78 -8.42 8.17
N PHE A 305 14.39 -8.81 9.37
CA PHE A 305 15.14 -8.48 10.59
C PHE A 305 16.56 -9.11 10.60
N PHE A 306 16.68 -10.36 10.14
CA PHE A 306 17.99 -11.04 10.12
C PHE A 306 18.82 -10.70 8.88
N GLU A 307 18.22 -10.55 7.70
CA GLU A 307 18.93 -10.34 6.43
C GLU A 307 19.14 -8.85 6.10
N ALA A 308 18.28 -7.96 6.57
CA ALA A 308 18.46 -6.50 6.41
C ALA A 308 19.68 -5.96 7.20
N LYS A 309 20.25 -6.77 8.09
CA LYS A 309 21.53 -6.46 8.70
C LYS A 309 22.58 -6.41 7.60
N ARG A 310 23.01 -5.21 7.25
CA ARG A 310 23.97 -4.93 6.19
C ARG A 310 25.23 -5.78 6.43
N ARG A 311 25.38 -6.88 5.72
CA ARG A 311 26.62 -7.66 5.73
C ARG A 311 27.66 -6.81 5.03
N GLN A 312 28.58 -6.22 5.81
CA GLN A 312 29.76 -5.61 5.22
C GLN A 312 30.49 -6.71 4.45
N ARG A 313 30.70 -6.49 3.17
CA ARG A 313 31.60 -7.35 2.40
C ARG A 313 32.92 -7.35 3.13
N ILE A 314 33.45 -8.55 3.43
CA ILE A 314 34.78 -8.71 3.94
C ILE A 314 35.71 -8.00 2.96
N ILE A 315 36.31 -6.88 3.39
CA ILE A 315 37.31 -6.19 2.58
C ILE A 315 38.45 -7.16 2.45
N PRO A 316 38.80 -7.70 1.28
CA PRO A 316 39.92 -8.61 1.14
C PRO A 316 41.15 -7.86 1.59
N ILE A 317 41.93 -8.47 2.50
CA ILE A 317 43.25 -7.94 2.94
C ILE A 317 44.10 -7.91 1.69
N LEU A 318 44.25 -6.73 1.07
CA LEU A 318 45.18 -6.55 -0.04
C LEU A 318 46.59 -6.78 0.52
N LYS A 319 47.23 -7.88 0.12
CA LYS A 319 48.63 -8.10 0.41
C LYS A 319 49.40 -6.88 -0.10
N PRO A 320 50.29 -6.29 0.71
CA PRO A 320 51.13 -5.17 0.25
C PRO A 320 51.84 -5.60 -1.02
N LEU A 321 51.84 -4.73 -2.03
CA LEU A 321 52.50 -4.99 -3.30
C LEU A 321 53.97 -5.39 -3.02
N PRO A 322 54.42 -6.57 -3.47
CA PRO A 322 55.78 -6.98 -3.28
C PRO A 322 56.70 -5.95 -3.98
N ASN A 323 57.78 -5.56 -3.32
CA ASN A 323 58.74 -4.67 -3.92
C ASN A 323 59.40 -5.40 -5.10
N THR A 324 58.90 -5.14 -6.30
CA THR A 324 59.34 -5.82 -7.54
C THR A 324 60.82 -5.58 -7.81
N THR A 325 61.36 -4.42 -7.42
CA THR A 325 62.78 -4.08 -7.56
C THR A 325 63.61 -4.99 -6.67
N LEU A 326 63.19 -5.21 -5.42
CA LEU A 326 63.91 -6.11 -4.50
C LEU A 326 63.81 -7.56 -4.99
N LEU A 327 62.65 -8.01 -5.51
CA LEU A 327 62.50 -9.34 -6.06
C LEU A 327 63.39 -9.54 -7.28
N PHE A 328 63.42 -8.60 -8.20
CA PHE A 328 64.28 -8.60 -9.37
C PHE A 328 65.76 -8.67 -8.98
N THR A 329 66.20 -7.83 -8.05
CA THR A 329 67.58 -7.82 -7.58
C THR A 329 67.96 -9.15 -6.95
N ARG A 330 67.08 -9.78 -6.16
CA ARG A 330 67.30 -11.11 -5.59
C ARG A 330 67.39 -12.18 -6.67
N THR A 331 66.58 -12.12 -7.69
CA THR A 331 66.59 -13.08 -8.80
C THR A 331 67.90 -12.98 -9.57
N VAL A 332 68.30 -11.76 -9.91
CA VAL A 332 69.59 -11.51 -10.57
C VAL A 332 70.77 -11.98 -9.72
N ALA A 333 70.76 -11.68 -8.43
CA ALA A 333 71.81 -12.16 -7.53
C ALA A 333 71.88 -13.70 -7.43
N ALA A 334 70.69 -14.36 -7.45
CA ALA A 334 70.63 -15.81 -7.43
C ALA A 334 71.17 -16.42 -8.74
N LEU A 335 70.90 -15.81 -9.89
CA LEU A 335 71.45 -16.24 -11.18
C LEU A 335 72.99 -16.12 -11.22
N TYR A 336 73.54 -14.99 -10.74
CA TYR A 336 75.01 -14.84 -10.62
C TYR A 336 75.63 -15.85 -9.69
N ARG A 337 74.98 -16.19 -8.59
CA ARG A 337 75.46 -17.22 -7.66
C ARG A 337 75.40 -18.63 -8.27
N GLN A 338 74.44 -18.91 -9.09
CA GLN A 338 74.20 -20.20 -9.74
C GLN A 338 75.22 -20.43 -10.87
N GLY A 339 75.66 -19.35 -11.53
CA GLY A 339 76.67 -19.43 -12.59
C GLY A 339 78.10 -19.77 -12.17
N ASN A 340 78.37 -19.80 -10.88
CA ASN A 340 79.71 -20.18 -10.26
C ASN A 340 80.90 -19.39 -10.81
N ASP A 341 80.66 -18.28 -11.49
CA ASP A 341 81.74 -17.44 -12.09
C ASP A 341 82.11 -16.26 -11.15
N HIS A 342 82.80 -16.66 -10.09
CA HIS A 342 83.24 -15.69 -9.06
C HIS A 342 84.32 -14.71 -9.60
N THR A 343 85.02 -15.06 -10.67
CA THR A 343 86.04 -14.20 -11.30
C THR A 343 85.38 -13.01 -11.97
N GLN A 344 84.31 -13.23 -12.84
CA GLN A 344 83.62 -12.12 -13.47
C GLN A 344 82.95 -11.20 -12.46
N LEU A 345 82.41 -11.77 -11.34
CA LEU A 345 81.76 -10.98 -10.29
C LEU A 345 82.76 -10.10 -9.55
N ALA A 346 83.96 -10.64 -9.28
CA ALA A 346 85.09 -9.89 -8.70
C ALA A 346 85.58 -8.76 -9.59
N ASP A 347 85.76 -9.03 -10.87
CA ASP A 347 86.14 -8.01 -11.85
C ASP A 347 85.14 -6.88 -11.99
N LYS A 348 83.87 -7.22 -12.04
CA LYS A 348 82.75 -6.23 -12.09
C LYS A 348 82.79 -5.35 -10.83
N LYS A 349 82.97 -5.94 -9.66
CA LYS A 349 83.00 -5.24 -8.42
C LYS A 349 84.22 -4.34 -8.28
N ILE A 350 85.38 -4.80 -8.74
CA ILE A 350 86.61 -4.00 -8.81
C ILE A 350 86.45 -2.81 -9.76
N ASN A 351 85.89 -3.03 -10.94
CA ASN A 351 85.58 -1.97 -11.95
C ASN A 351 84.66 -0.87 -11.38
N LEU A 352 83.59 -1.30 -10.73
CA LEU A 352 82.64 -0.38 -10.04
C LEU A 352 83.27 0.37 -8.89
N PHE A 353 84.21 -0.24 -8.22
CA PHE A 353 85.02 0.41 -7.15
C PHE A 353 85.98 1.43 -7.73
N LEU A 354 86.68 1.13 -8.82
CA LEU A 354 87.60 2.03 -9.50
C LEU A 354 86.84 3.24 -10.09
N GLU A 355 85.68 3.00 -10.64
CA GLU A 355 84.77 4.07 -11.12
C GLU A 355 84.30 4.97 -9.97
N TYR A 356 83.95 4.37 -8.80
CA TYR A 356 83.64 5.12 -7.59
C TYR A 356 84.84 5.99 -7.13
N LEU A 357 86.06 5.46 -7.15
CA LEU A 357 87.23 6.26 -6.82
C LEU A 357 87.48 7.41 -7.78
N ARG A 358 87.27 7.19 -9.11
CA ARG A 358 87.39 8.19 -10.13
C ARG A 358 86.38 9.34 -9.96
N THR A 359 85.12 8.98 -9.75
CA THR A 359 84.04 9.96 -9.62
C THR A 359 84.03 10.68 -8.30
N ARG A 360 84.26 9.99 -7.22
CA ARG A 360 84.21 10.56 -5.86
C ARG A 360 85.44 11.40 -5.46
N PHE A 361 86.64 10.94 -5.86
CA PHE A 361 87.85 11.59 -5.48
C PHE A 361 88.56 12.34 -6.62
N HIS A 362 87.90 12.39 -7.84
CA HIS A 362 88.41 13.10 -8.99
C HIS A 362 89.82 12.69 -9.40
N GLU A 363 90.17 11.39 -9.38
CA GLU A 363 91.44 10.85 -9.80
C GLU A 363 91.33 10.38 -11.26
N PRO A 364 91.89 11.09 -12.24
CA PRO A 364 91.78 10.73 -13.66
C PRO A 364 92.60 9.49 -14.02
N GLU A 365 93.74 9.33 -13.40
CA GLU A 365 94.64 8.20 -13.62
C GLU A 365 94.68 7.31 -12.34
N LEU A 366 94.22 6.07 -12.51
CA LEU A 366 94.15 5.07 -11.45
C LEU A 366 95.25 4.03 -11.65
N ASP A 367 96.58 4.45 -11.40
CA ASP A 367 97.62 3.46 -11.34
C ASP A 367 97.71 2.92 -9.92
N LEU A 368 97.22 1.68 -9.78
CA LEU A 368 97.21 0.97 -8.47
C LEU A 368 98.64 0.71 -7.89
N ASN A 369 99.69 0.79 -8.73
CA ASN A 369 101.08 0.56 -8.33
C ASN A 369 101.83 1.84 -8.00
N ASP A 370 101.29 3.03 -8.35
CA ASP A 370 101.92 4.32 -8.08
C ASP A 370 101.79 4.66 -6.60
N GLU A 371 102.98 4.93 -5.97
CA GLU A 371 103.03 5.33 -4.55
C GLU A 371 102.41 6.68 -4.30
N HIS A 372 102.56 7.61 -5.23
CA HIS A 372 101.96 8.95 -5.16
C HIS A 372 100.39 8.89 -5.24
N PHE A 373 99.85 7.97 -6.04
CA PHE A 373 98.44 7.75 -6.07
C PHE A 373 97.86 7.27 -4.73
N ARG A 374 98.56 6.34 -4.08
CA ARG A 374 98.21 5.79 -2.78
C ARG A 374 98.21 6.86 -1.69
N ASP A 375 99.21 7.73 -1.69
CA ASP A 375 99.28 8.84 -0.72
C ASP A 375 98.17 9.88 -0.95
N ARG A 376 97.92 10.24 -2.19
CA ARG A 376 96.81 11.15 -2.58
C ARG A 376 95.46 10.55 -2.12
N LEU A 377 95.25 9.26 -2.40
CA LEU A 377 94.02 8.59 -2.04
C LEU A 377 93.88 8.51 -0.49
N ALA A 378 94.94 8.25 0.27
CA ALA A 378 94.87 8.27 1.72
C ALA A 378 94.53 9.65 2.28
N HIS A 379 95.13 10.68 1.73
CA HIS A 379 94.80 12.05 2.11
C HIS A 379 93.39 12.47 1.80
N LYS A 380 92.89 12.13 0.60
CA LYS A 380 91.54 12.49 0.14
C LYS A 380 90.45 11.66 0.78
N SER A 381 90.66 10.37 1.04
CA SER A 381 89.65 9.45 1.62
C SER A 381 89.61 9.47 3.13
N GLY A 382 90.67 9.94 3.79
CA GLY A 382 90.84 9.87 5.27
C GLY A 382 91.13 8.47 5.79
N VAL A 383 91.38 7.50 4.92
CA VAL A 383 91.69 6.13 5.27
C VAL A 383 93.21 6.01 5.44
N THR A 384 93.61 5.27 6.44
CA THR A 384 95.06 5.06 6.73
C THR A 384 95.79 4.44 5.54
N ARG A 385 97.06 4.83 5.32
CA ARG A 385 97.89 4.30 4.22
C ARG A 385 97.94 2.78 4.22
N GLU A 386 98.08 2.17 5.38
CA GLU A 386 98.12 0.70 5.53
C GLU A 386 96.80 0.04 5.09
N GLY A 387 95.68 0.69 5.37
CA GLY A 387 94.31 0.22 4.91
C GLY A 387 94.15 0.23 3.40
N ILE A 388 94.65 1.32 2.75
CA ILE A 388 94.67 1.42 1.33
C ILE A 388 95.58 0.38 0.67
N ASP A 389 96.78 0.21 1.17
CA ASP A 389 97.75 -0.79 0.72
C ASP A 389 97.25 -2.20 0.82
N LYS A 390 96.56 -2.53 1.89
CA LYS A 390 95.85 -3.85 2.04
C LYS A 390 94.73 -4.04 0.99
N LEU A 391 93.95 -3.05 0.81
CA LEU A 391 92.83 -3.08 -0.20
C LEU A 391 93.37 -3.22 -1.59
N LEU A 392 94.35 -2.40 -2.00
CA LEU A 392 94.88 -2.45 -3.35
C LEU A 392 95.70 -3.75 -3.61
N ARG A 393 96.37 -4.26 -2.66
CA ARG A 393 96.96 -5.61 -2.74
C ARG A 393 95.91 -6.69 -2.97
N LEU A 394 94.85 -6.63 -2.24
CA LEU A 394 93.77 -7.58 -2.38
C LEU A 394 93.13 -7.49 -3.76
N ILE A 395 92.90 -6.25 -4.27
CA ILE A 395 92.38 -6.02 -5.61
C ILE A 395 93.35 -6.57 -6.70
N ASN A 396 94.66 -6.29 -6.59
CA ASN A 396 95.63 -6.80 -7.54
C ASN A 396 95.72 -8.33 -7.49
N PHE A 397 95.77 -8.91 -6.31
CA PHE A 397 95.75 -10.37 -6.15
C PHE A 397 94.53 -11.02 -6.78
N THR A 398 93.34 -10.47 -6.52
CA THR A 398 92.07 -11.00 -7.06
C THR A 398 92.00 -10.87 -8.59
N ARG A 399 92.59 -9.82 -9.14
CA ARG A 399 92.57 -9.57 -10.61
C ARG A 399 93.54 -10.47 -11.35
N THR A 400 94.65 -10.88 -10.72
CA THR A 400 95.64 -11.77 -11.35
C THR A 400 95.41 -13.25 -11.07
N ALA A 401 94.47 -13.56 -10.20
CA ALA A 401 94.14 -14.96 -9.85
C ALA A 401 93.38 -15.64 -11.03
N PRO A 402 93.81 -16.86 -11.45
CA PRO A 402 93.09 -17.58 -12.56
C PRO A 402 91.72 -18.01 -12.16
N GLN A 403 91.43 -18.22 -10.89
CA GLN A 403 90.09 -18.51 -10.36
C GLN A 403 89.96 -17.83 -8.97
N VAL A 404 88.79 -17.22 -8.73
CA VAL A 404 88.51 -16.56 -7.45
C VAL A 404 87.54 -17.48 -6.67
N SER A 405 87.94 -17.83 -5.42
CA SER A 405 87.07 -18.59 -4.54
C SER A 405 85.94 -17.71 -3.90
N ASP A 406 84.88 -18.32 -3.43
CA ASP A 406 83.82 -17.63 -2.71
C ASP A 406 84.30 -16.83 -1.50
N GLN A 407 85.27 -17.38 -0.75
CA GLN A 407 85.90 -16.70 0.39
C GLN A 407 86.67 -15.43 -0.05
N GLN A 408 87.42 -15.51 -1.16
CA GLN A 408 88.15 -14.36 -1.69
C GLN A 408 87.26 -13.27 -2.19
N LEU A 409 86.15 -13.64 -2.85
CA LEU A 409 85.13 -12.71 -3.29
C LEU A 409 84.42 -11.97 -2.12
N LEU A 410 84.09 -12.72 -1.05
CA LEU A 410 83.55 -12.16 0.18
C LEU A 410 84.57 -11.21 0.88
N GLN A 411 85.82 -11.59 0.97
CA GLN A 411 86.89 -10.74 1.53
C GLN A 411 87.07 -9.46 0.74
N LEU A 412 87.09 -9.53 -0.61
CA LEU A 412 87.09 -8.36 -1.49
C LEU A 412 85.90 -7.46 -1.29
N SER A 413 84.69 -8.08 -1.25
CA SER A 413 83.46 -7.36 -0.99
C SER A 413 83.44 -6.63 0.33
N HIS A 414 83.91 -7.28 1.37
CA HIS A 414 84.01 -6.69 2.72
C HIS A 414 85.03 -5.55 2.76
N ALA A 415 86.19 -5.72 2.21
CA ALA A 415 87.23 -4.70 2.16
C ALA A 415 86.77 -3.45 1.37
N ILE A 416 86.13 -3.62 0.21
CA ILE A 416 85.52 -2.49 -0.57
C ILE A 416 84.44 -1.77 0.23
N SER A 417 83.54 -2.53 0.90
CA SER A 417 82.50 -1.94 1.70
C SER A 417 82.97 -1.19 2.91
N GLU A 418 84.00 -1.71 3.54
CA GLU A 418 84.69 -1.09 4.70
C GLU A 418 85.38 0.22 4.28
N PHE A 419 86.08 0.21 3.16
CA PHE A 419 86.69 1.44 2.60
C PHE A 419 85.61 2.50 2.35
N ARG A 420 84.49 2.12 1.68
CA ARG A 420 83.39 3.06 1.42
C ARG A 420 82.75 3.61 2.70
N ARG A 421 82.70 2.81 3.78
CA ARG A 421 82.18 3.25 5.06
C ARG A 421 83.12 4.23 5.76
N MET A 422 84.48 3.99 5.67
CA MET A 422 85.46 4.84 6.27
C MET A 422 85.79 6.13 5.46
N SER A 423 85.60 6.06 4.13
CA SER A 423 85.80 7.21 3.26
C SER A 423 84.54 8.12 3.33
N ARG A 424 84.68 9.23 4.00
CA ARG A 424 83.63 10.25 4.08
C ARG A 424 83.65 11.24 2.96
#